data_bb342216721825fb232910e3ae3c9098
#
_entry.id   bb342216721825fb232910e3ae3c9098
#
_cell.length_a   1.000
_cell.length_b   1.000
_cell.length_c   1.000
_cell.angle_alpha   90.00
_cell.angle_beta   90.00
_cell.angle_gamma   90.00
#
_symmetry.space_group_name_H-M   'P 1'
#
loop_
_entity.id
_entity.type
_entity.pdbx_description
1 polymer ?
#
loop_
_entity_poly.entity_id
_entity_poly.type
_entity_poly.pdbx_seq_one_letter_code
_entity_poly.pdbx_strand_id
1 'polypeptide(L)'
;MGSFNVSSADVKMGVTMINETGHRSAVDAAFELDFDGRTPVNNFSNIVAAHSAGHQFKDVRNNAKASAESSLRYAKLTHSDFVKPVIDSQAIFQDIGVKVTIPDDNYCRVSKPLAPTPEDVDALAVYDPFAAEECPLFTDSYVANLEGLSSILDEDFHVCGFSWGPLTMAGYIRGADQLLMDSFLEPELADRMISKVTRFTADIQRKCIDCGATVMWMSDPTASQDLISPDEYRRFELGPVAEVIRRVKDFADVPVMIHMCGETTDTMKLLPDIGVDCFSCDTAVDLAVAKANIGDRMALMGNVAPVNTLMQGTPEDVRRESYECIEKAGLDGGFILSSGCEIPRDTPDENTIAMGLAGSRFWKDRDRPNMG
;
A
#
# COMPACT_ATOMS: atom_id res chain seq x y z
N MET A 1 27.07 10.49 -14.73
CA MET A 1 27.47 10.46 -13.32
C MET A 1 27.33 11.87 -12.78
N GLY A 2 26.16 12.21 -12.26
CA GLY A 2 25.89 13.49 -11.60
C GLY A 2 25.73 13.19 -10.12
N SER A 3 26.67 13.68 -9.30
CA SER A 3 26.57 13.65 -7.84
C SER A 3 25.36 14.48 -7.42
N PHE A 4 24.35 13.85 -6.84
CA PHE A 4 23.23 14.54 -6.20
C PHE A 4 23.78 15.26 -4.95
N ASN A 5 23.88 16.58 -5.00
CA ASN A 5 24.14 17.39 -3.83
C ASN A 5 22.86 17.51 -3.00
N VAL A 6 22.80 16.82 -1.88
CA VAL A 6 21.85 17.10 -0.80
C VAL A 6 22.03 18.55 -0.39
N SER A 7 20.96 19.33 -0.29
CA SER A 7 21.05 20.76 0.01
C SER A 7 21.63 20.99 1.41
N SER A 8 22.31 22.12 1.61
CA SER A 8 22.92 22.47 2.90
C SER A 8 21.89 22.67 4.05
N ALA A 9 20.60 22.68 3.74
CA ALA A 9 19.50 22.71 4.71
C ALA A 9 19.23 21.32 5.31
N ASP A 10 19.37 20.26 4.50
CA ASP A 10 19.16 18.87 4.93
C ASP A 10 20.26 18.40 5.87
N VAL A 11 21.47 18.98 5.77
CA VAL A 11 22.63 18.65 6.63
C VAL A 11 22.51 19.25 8.05
N LYS A 12 21.65 20.25 8.26
CA LYS A 12 21.53 20.91 9.59
C LYS A 12 20.63 20.15 10.57
N MET A 13 19.85 19.15 10.11
CA MET A 13 18.99 18.34 10.99
C MET A 13 19.66 17.08 11.57
N GLY A 14 20.98 16.94 11.49
CA GLY A 14 21.70 15.87 12.17
C GLY A 14 21.34 14.46 11.71
N VAL A 15 21.15 14.29 10.41
CA VAL A 15 20.93 12.96 9.81
C VAL A 15 22.25 12.20 9.81
N THR A 16 22.57 11.58 10.95
CA THR A 16 23.60 10.55 10.98
C THR A 16 23.03 9.34 10.24
N MET A 17 23.66 8.97 9.15
CA MET A 17 23.31 7.75 8.40
C MET A 17 23.38 6.55 9.35
N ILE A 18 22.23 5.98 9.67
CA ILE A 18 22.14 4.76 10.48
C ILE A 18 22.13 3.59 9.50
N ASN A 19 23.30 3.18 9.05
CA ASN A 19 23.49 1.97 8.23
C ASN A 19 23.94 0.85 9.14
N GLU A 20 23.06 -0.07 9.53
CA GLU A 20 23.47 -1.29 10.20
C GLU A 20 22.92 -2.56 9.54
N THR A 21 21.79 -2.48 8.79
CA THR A 21 21.30 -3.57 7.90
C THR A 21 20.73 -2.94 6.64
N GLY A 22 20.80 -3.64 5.50
CA GLY A 22 20.21 -3.20 4.25
C GLY A 22 18.67 -2.97 4.37
N HIS A 23 18.13 -2.07 3.57
CA HIS A 23 16.68 -1.82 3.58
C HIS A 23 15.91 -3.09 3.23
N ARG A 24 16.35 -3.76 2.17
CA ARG A 24 15.71 -4.97 1.66
C ARG A 24 15.78 -6.14 2.65
N SER A 25 16.95 -6.39 3.26
CA SER A 25 17.12 -7.52 4.17
C SER A 25 16.22 -7.46 5.40
N ALA A 26 16.00 -6.28 5.97
CA ALA A 26 15.12 -6.11 7.11
C ALA A 26 13.65 -6.37 6.75
N VAL A 27 13.25 -6.04 5.53
CA VAL A 27 11.90 -6.31 5.01
C VAL A 27 11.73 -7.79 4.71
N ASP A 28 12.69 -8.41 4.03
CA ASP A 28 12.66 -9.85 3.72
C ASP A 28 12.58 -10.67 5.02
N ALA A 29 13.38 -10.33 6.04
CA ALA A 29 13.30 -10.97 7.35
C ALA A 29 11.88 -10.85 7.97
N ALA A 30 11.25 -9.68 7.86
CA ALA A 30 9.89 -9.51 8.38
C ALA A 30 8.88 -10.39 7.63
N PHE A 31 8.99 -10.55 6.30
CA PHE A 31 8.14 -11.50 5.55
C PHE A 31 8.40 -12.96 5.94
N GLU A 32 9.62 -13.30 6.30
CA GLU A 32 10.02 -14.63 6.80
C GLU A 32 9.67 -14.85 8.29
N LEU A 33 8.98 -13.90 8.92
CA LEU A 33 8.62 -13.86 10.34
C LEU A 33 9.85 -13.86 11.26
N ASP A 34 10.97 -13.33 10.79
CA ASP A 34 12.23 -13.21 11.48
C ASP A 34 12.56 -11.75 11.81
N PHE A 35 13.67 -11.54 12.52
CA PHE A 35 14.13 -10.23 12.98
C PHE A 35 15.60 -10.00 12.61
N ASP A 36 15.87 -8.95 11.83
CA ASP A 36 17.20 -8.56 11.35
C ASP A 36 17.73 -7.28 12.07
N GLY A 37 17.73 -7.28 13.40
CA GLY A 37 18.36 -6.25 14.22
C GLY A 37 17.62 -4.89 14.32
N ARG A 38 16.62 -4.64 13.47
CA ARG A 38 15.73 -3.47 13.52
C ARG A 38 14.35 -3.80 12.97
N THR A 39 13.36 -2.98 13.29
CA THR A 39 12.06 -3.06 12.67
C THR A 39 12.08 -2.28 11.35
N PRO A 40 11.77 -2.91 10.21
CA PRO A 40 11.65 -2.19 8.95
C PRO A 40 10.46 -1.22 8.98
N VAL A 41 10.53 -0.19 8.14
CA VAL A 41 9.54 0.89 8.11
C VAL A 41 8.98 1.07 6.70
N ASN A 42 7.67 1.19 6.60
CA ASN A 42 6.98 1.61 5.39
C ASN A 42 6.22 2.92 5.63
N ASN A 43 6.61 3.97 4.94
CA ASN A 43 5.75 5.15 4.86
C ASN A 43 4.71 4.90 3.77
N PHE A 44 3.45 4.66 4.19
CA PHE A 44 2.34 4.50 3.25
C PHE A 44 2.05 5.84 2.55
N SER A 45 2.98 6.23 1.69
CA SER A 45 3.03 7.54 1.03
C SER A 45 2.55 7.48 -0.41
N ASN A 46 1.99 8.59 -0.89
CA ASN A 46 1.75 8.85 -2.29
C ASN A 46 1.78 10.37 -2.53
N ILE A 47 0.65 11.07 -2.40
CA ILE A 47 0.59 12.53 -2.62
C ILE A 47 1.52 13.29 -1.66
N VAL A 48 1.67 12.84 -0.41
CA VAL A 48 2.61 13.46 0.55
C VAL A 48 4.05 13.48 0.03
N ALA A 49 4.48 12.45 -0.71
CA ALA A 49 5.82 12.41 -1.29
C ALA A 49 6.02 13.48 -2.39
N ALA A 50 4.99 13.74 -3.19
CA ALA A 50 5.01 14.82 -4.16
C ALA A 50 5.07 16.18 -3.47
N HIS A 51 4.25 16.42 -2.45
CA HIS A 51 4.22 17.65 -1.67
C HIS A 51 5.55 17.93 -0.95
N SER A 52 6.12 16.92 -0.30
CA SER A 52 7.44 17.02 0.32
C SER A 52 8.56 17.40 -0.67
N ALA A 53 8.38 17.03 -1.95
CA ALA A 53 9.29 17.43 -3.04
C ALA A 53 8.96 18.80 -3.65
N GLY A 54 7.91 19.48 -3.18
CA GLY A 54 7.47 20.79 -3.69
C GLY A 54 6.60 20.73 -4.94
N HIS A 55 6.01 19.58 -5.25
CA HIS A 55 5.14 19.38 -6.40
C HIS A 55 3.67 19.29 -5.98
N GLN A 56 2.77 19.76 -6.85
CA GLN A 56 1.36 19.36 -6.80
C GLN A 56 1.20 17.97 -7.44
N PHE A 57 0.15 17.24 -7.09
CA PHE A 57 -0.04 15.89 -7.61
C PHE A 57 -0.14 15.83 -9.15
N LYS A 58 -0.75 16.85 -9.79
CA LYS A 58 -0.80 16.95 -11.26
C LYS A 58 0.57 16.97 -11.94
N ASP A 59 1.59 17.51 -11.25
CA ASP A 59 2.93 17.69 -11.82
C ASP A 59 3.70 16.37 -11.90
N VAL A 60 3.31 15.39 -11.09
CA VAL A 60 3.94 14.06 -10.98
C VAL A 60 3.09 12.93 -11.55
N ARG A 61 1.76 13.10 -11.66
CA ARG A 61 0.81 12.08 -12.09
C ARG A 61 1.21 11.36 -13.38
N ASN A 62 1.60 12.13 -14.40
CA ASN A 62 2.01 11.64 -15.73
C ASN A 62 3.45 12.04 -16.04
N ASN A 63 4.32 12.04 -15.05
CA ASN A 63 5.72 12.45 -15.19
C ASN A 63 6.61 11.47 -14.43
N ALA A 64 7.04 10.42 -15.13
CA ALA A 64 7.82 9.33 -14.58
C ALA A 64 9.06 9.80 -13.80
N LYS A 65 9.76 10.82 -14.34
CA LYS A 65 10.96 11.37 -13.66
C LYS A 65 10.60 12.07 -12.35
N ALA A 66 9.62 12.97 -12.38
CA ALA A 66 9.22 13.73 -11.18
C ALA A 66 8.60 12.79 -10.12
N SER A 67 7.82 11.79 -10.53
CA SER A 67 7.28 10.75 -9.65
C SER A 67 8.41 9.96 -8.98
N ALA A 68 9.36 9.43 -9.75
CA ALA A 68 10.47 8.63 -9.25
C ALA A 68 11.38 9.44 -8.29
N GLU A 69 11.75 10.67 -8.67
CA GLU A 69 12.58 11.55 -7.85
C GLU A 69 11.88 11.92 -6.53
N SER A 70 10.57 12.22 -6.57
CA SER A 70 9.78 12.52 -5.36
C SER A 70 9.69 11.32 -4.43
N SER A 71 9.40 10.14 -4.95
CA SER A 71 9.30 8.89 -4.19
C SER A 71 10.61 8.52 -3.52
N LEU A 72 11.71 8.50 -4.27
CA LEU A 72 13.03 8.15 -3.76
C LEU A 72 13.53 9.16 -2.73
N ARG A 73 13.35 10.49 -3.01
CA ARG A 73 13.69 11.53 -2.06
C ARG A 73 12.92 11.35 -0.74
N TYR A 74 11.60 11.11 -0.83
CA TYR A 74 10.77 10.96 0.35
C TYR A 74 11.11 9.70 1.15
N ALA A 75 11.35 8.58 0.50
CA ALA A 75 11.77 7.36 1.18
C ALA A 75 13.10 7.54 1.93
N LYS A 76 14.08 8.16 1.29
CA LYS A 76 15.38 8.46 1.93
C LYS A 76 15.25 9.45 3.09
N LEU A 77 14.43 10.49 2.92
CA LEU A 77 14.18 11.50 3.96
C LEU A 77 13.53 10.89 5.20
N THR A 78 12.59 9.99 4.99
CA THR A 78 11.75 9.41 6.03
C THR A 78 12.20 8.01 6.46
N HIS A 79 13.36 7.55 6.03
CA HIS A 79 13.92 6.23 6.36
C HIS A 79 12.98 5.06 6.06
N SER A 80 12.21 5.17 4.98
CA SER A 80 11.35 4.07 4.52
C SER A 80 12.18 2.98 3.84
N ASP A 81 11.83 1.73 4.08
CA ASP A 81 12.47 0.56 3.47
C ASP A 81 11.79 0.12 2.16
N PHE A 82 10.62 0.70 1.90
CA PHE A 82 9.88 0.53 0.65
C PHE A 82 9.86 1.84 -0.12
N VAL A 83 9.85 1.73 -1.45
CA VAL A 83 9.61 2.87 -2.33
C VAL A 83 8.46 2.54 -3.27
N LYS A 84 7.43 3.37 -3.24
CA LYS A 84 6.29 3.28 -4.14
C LYS A 84 6.31 4.49 -5.08
N PRO A 85 6.08 4.33 -6.39
CA PRO A 85 5.94 5.48 -7.27
C PRO A 85 4.74 6.34 -6.85
N VAL A 86 4.84 7.65 -7.03
CA VAL A 86 3.66 8.51 -6.91
C VAL A 86 2.76 8.25 -8.11
N ILE A 87 1.57 7.71 -7.87
CA ILE A 87 0.65 7.27 -8.91
C ILE A 87 -0.78 7.71 -8.60
N ASP A 88 -1.56 7.93 -9.64
CA ASP A 88 -3.02 8.04 -9.53
C ASP A 88 -3.63 6.65 -9.73
N SER A 89 -3.84 5.95 -8.63
CA SER A 89 -4.36 4.56 -8.64
C SER A 89 -5.79 4.44 -9.19
N GLN A 90 -6.49 5.56 -9.38
CA GLN A 90 -7.82 5.59 -9.95
C GLN A 90 -7.83 5.99 -11.43
N ALA A 91 -6.69 6.41 -11.99
CA ALA A 91 -6.59 6.78 -13.41
C ALA A 91 -6.92 5.60 -14.34
N ILE A 92 -6.57 4.37 -13.93
CA ILE A 92 -6.84 3.14 -14.69
C ILE A 92 -8.32 2.94 -15.03
N PHE A 93 -9.22 3.46 -14.19
CA PHE A 93 -10.66 3.34 -14.46
C PHE A 93 -11.11 4.09 -15.71
N GLN A 94 -10.36 5.10 -16.18
CA GLN A 94 -10.66 5.80 -17.42
C GLN A 94 -10.43 4.91 -18.64
N ASP A 95 -9.42 4.05 -18.61
CA ASP A 95 -9.11 3.12 -19.71
C ASP A 95 -10.27 2.15 -19.95
N ILE A 96 -10.92 1.71 -18.90
CA ILE A 96 -12.09 0.83 -18.99
C ILE A 96 -13.42 1.59 -19.18
N GLY A 97 -13.37 2.91 -19.40
CA GLY A 97 -14.54 3.73 -19.73
C GLY A 97 -15.28 4.36 -18.55
N VAL A 98 -14.77 4.21 -17.32
CA VAL A 98 -15.37 4.86 -16.14
C VAL A 98 -15.15 6.38 -16.23
N LYS A 99 -16.21 7.15 -16.00
CA LYS A 99 -16.12 8.61 -15.95
C LYS A 99 -15.55 9.06 -14.62
N VAL A 100 -14.43 9.79 -14.69
CA VAL A 100 -13.76 10.36 -13.52
C VAL A 100 -13.67 11.88 -13.63
N THR A 101 -13.56 12.53 -12.47
CA THR A 101 -13.07 13.91 -12.34
C THR A 101 -11.63 13.89 -11.91
N ILE A 102 -10.80 14.76 -12.49
CA ILE A 102 -9.35 14.80 -12.26
C ILE A 102 -9.00 16.12 -11.56
N PRO A 103 -8.89 16.13 -10.22
CA PRO A 103 -8.44 17.31 -9.49
C PRO A 103 -6.94 17.58 -9.73
N ASP A 104 -6.53 18.83 -9.61
CA ASP A 104 -5.12 19.20 -9.75
C ASP A 104 -4.24 18.55 -8.66
N ASP A 105 -4.76 18.47 -7.45
CA ASP A 105 -3.97 18.08 -6.27
C ASP A 105 -4.67 17.06 -5.40
N ASN A 106 -5.25 16.06 -6.02
CA ASN A 106 -5.86 14.88 -5.36
C ASN A 106 -6.03 13.76 -6.39
N TYR A 107 -6.41 12.57 -5.93
CA TYR A 107 -6.77 11.44 -6.78
C TYR A 107 -7.95 11.75 -7.69
N CYS A 108 -7.97 11.11 -8.86
CA CYS A 108 -9.17 11.00 -9.66
C CYS A 108 -10.33 10.48 -8.81
N ARG A 109 -11.54 10.90 -9.15
CA ARG A 109 -12.76 10.43 -8.47
C ARG A 109 -13.73 9.90 -9.50
N VAL A 110 -14.23 8.70 -9.28
CA VAL A 110 -15.32 8.15 -10.07
C VAL A 110 -16.53 9.07 -9.91
N SER A 111 -17.00 9.61 -11.02
CA SER A 111 -18.14 10.54 -11.05
C SER A 111 -19.45 9.83 -11.36
N LYS A 112 -19.38 8.67 -12.04
CA LYS A 112 -20.52 7.83 -12.38
C LYS A 112 -20.06 6.39 -12.60
N PRO A 113 -20.77 5.38 -12.01
CA PRO A 113 -20.52 3.98 -12.29
C PRO A 113 -20.62 3.67 -13.78
N LEU A 114 -19.79 2.74 -14.26
CA LEU A 114 -19.80 2.27 -15.65
C LEU A 114 -20.90 1.24 -15.89
N ALA A 115 -21.13 0.34 -14.93
CA ALA A 115 -22.08 -0.77 -15.01
C ALA A 115 -23.23 -0.61 -13.99
N PRO A 116 -24.12 0.39 -14.16
CA PRO A 116 -25.20 0.66 -13.21
C PRO A 116 -26.36 -0.35 -13.31
N THR A 117 -26.47 -1.12 -14.39
CA THR A 117 -27.53 -2.15 -14.56
C THR A 117 -26.94 -3.56 -14.67
N PRO A 118 -27.74 -4.63 -14.45
CA PRO A 118 -27.29 -6.00 -14.67
C PRO A 118 -26.79 -6.25 -16.10
N GLU A 119 -27.45 -5.65 -17.10
CA GLU A 119 -27.06 -5.77 -18.51
C GLU A 119 -25.71 -5.14 -18.78
N ASP A 120 -25.39 -4.00 -18.10
CA ASP A 120 -24.08 -3.35 -18.20
C ASP A 120 -22.98 -4.23 -17.58
N VAL A 121 -23.27 -4.92 -16.47
CA VAL A 121 -22.35 -5.90 -15.87
C VAL A 121 -22.06 -7.03 -16.85
N ASP A 122 -23.09 -7.58 -17.51
CA ASP A 122 -22.91 -8.66 -18.45
C ASP A 122 -22.16 -8.22 -19.72
N ALA A 123 -22.35 -6.98 -20.15
CA ALA A 123 -21.69 -6.38 -21.32
C ALA A 123 -20.26 -5.88 -21.02
N LEU A 124 -19.84 -5.82 -19.75
CA LEU A 124 -18.53 -5.32 -19.37
C LEU A 124 -17.41 -6.14 -20.02
N ALA A 125 -16.58 -5.47 -20.81
CA ALA A 125 -15.38 -6.07 -21.38
C ALA A 125 -14.29 -6.21 -20.31
N VAL A 126 -13.50 -7.26 -20.41
CA VAL A 126 -12.28 -7.43 -19.60
C VAL A 126 -11.11 -6.93 -20.45
N TYR A 127 -10.42 -5.92 -19.96
CA TYR A 127 -9.24 -5.33 -20.62
C TYR A 127 -7.97 -6.10 -20.26
N ASP A 128 -6.98 -6.03 -21.15
CA ASP A 128 -5.65 -6.61 -20.94
C ASP A 128 -4.64 -5.49 -20.61
N PRO A 129 -4.15 -5.37 -19.37
CA PRO A 129 -3.15 -4.37 -19.00
C PRO A 129 -1.80 -4.52 -19.71
N PHE A 130 -1.55 -5.66 -20.36
CA PHE A 130 -0.37 -5.89 -21.19
C PHE A 130 -0.52 -5.32 -22.60
N ALA A 131 -1.76 -5.08 -23.06
CA ALA A 131 -2.06 -4.42 -24.32
C ALA A 131 -2.12 -2.91 -24.10
N ALA A 132 -1.02 -2.19 -24.40
CA ALA A 132 -0.93 -0.75 -24.17
C ALA A 132 -2.03 0.06 -24.89
N GLU A 133 -2.49 -0.43 -26.06
CA GLU A 133 -3.59 0.15 -26.80
C GLU A 133 -4.96 0.03 -26.11
N GLU A 134 -5.15 -0.95 -25.23
CA GLU A 134 -6.36 -1.13 -24.43
C GLU A 134 -6.33 -0.33 -23.13
N CYS A 135 -5.13 -0.14 -22.55
CA CYS A 135 -4.92 0.58 -21.29
C CYS A 135 -3.88 1.69 -21.42
N PRO A 136 -4.10 2.72 -22.28
CA PRO A 136 -3.09 3.74 -22.55
C PRO A 136 -2.75 4.59 -21.32
N LEU A 137 -3.73 4.96 -20.49
CA LEU A 137 -3.47 5.79 -19.29
C LEU A 137 -2.72 5.01 -18.22
N PHE A 138 -3.05 3.73 -18.03
CA PHE A 138 -2.29 2.85 -17.16
C PHE A 138 -0.84 2.74 -17.62
N THR A 139 -0.61 2.58 -18.92
CA THR A 139 0.72 2.46 -19.52
C THR A 139 1.49 3.78 -19.40
N ASP A 140 0.91 4.89 -19.86
CA ASP A 140 1.60 6.19 -19.98
C ASP A 140 1.79 6.91 -18.63
N SER A 141 1.06 6.48 -17.59
CA SER A 141 1.12 7.08 -16.27
C SER A 141 1.67 6.09 -15.24
N TYR A 142 0.89 5.09 -14.87
CA TYR A 142 1.23 4.17 -13.80
C TYR A 142 2.48 3.34 -14.10
N VAL A 143 2.48 2.65 -15.25
CA VAL A 143 3.61 1.81 -15.69
C VAL A 143 4.86 2.67 -15.87
N ALA A 144 4.75 3.79 -16.57
CA ALA A 144 5.88 4.69 -16.80
C ALA A 144 6.47 5.25 -15.49
N ASN A 145 5.63 5.58 -14.48
CA ASN A 145 6.10 6.04 -13.19
C ASN A 145 6.81 4.92 -12.41
N LEU A 146 6.31 3.68 -12.50
CA LEU A 146 6.94 2.52 -11.87
C LEU A 146 8.28 2.15 -12.52
N GLU A 147 8.35 2.10 -13.85
CA GLU A 147 9.59 1.87 -14.61
C GLU A 147 10.62 2.97 -14.34
N GLY A 148 10.15 4.24 -14.30
CA GLY A 148 10.99 5.38 -13.95
C GLY A 148 11.63 5.23 -12.57
N LEU A 149 10.85 4.80 -11.58
CA LEU A 149 11.36 4.54 -10.23
C LEU A 149 12.35 3.36 -10.22
N SER A 150 11.99 2.24 -10.83
CA SER A 150 12.84 1.04 -10.88
C SER A 150 14.18 1.32 -11.56
N SER A 151 14.22 2.25 -12.54
CA SER A 151 15.45 2.61 -13.26
C SER A 151 16.47 3.40 -12.44
N ILE A 152 16.06 4.04 -11.35
CA ILE A 152 16.92 4.91 -10.51
C ILE A 152 17.16 4.34 -9.11
N LEU A 153 16.47 3.26 -8.77
CA LEU A 153 16.57 2.65 -7.44
C LEU A 153 17.74 1.69 -7.35
N ASP A 154 18.39 1.66 -6.19
CA ASP A 154 19.36 0.63 -5.82
C ASP A 154 18.63 -0.69 -5.53
N GLU A 155 19.32 -1.84 -5.70
CA GLU A 155 18.79 -3.16 -5.32
C GLU A 155 18.51 -3.31 -3.80
N ASP A 156 18.93 -2.34 -3.00
CA ASP A 156 18.75 -2.33 -1.54
C ASP A 156 17.33 -1.95 -1.09
N PHE A 157 16.45 -1.50 -1.99
CA PHE A 157 15.06 -1.17 -1.67
C PHE A 157 14.07 -2.11 -2.33
N HIS A 158 12.93 -2.32 -1.68
CA HIS A 158 11.77 -2.88 -2.35
C HIS A 158 11.01 -1.82 -3.15
N VAL A 159 10.75 -2.13 -4.42
CA VAL A 159 9.84 -1.37 -5.28
C VAL A 159 8.44 -1.92 -5.12
N CYS A 160 7.52 -1.09 -4.62
CA CYS A 160 6.16 -1.50 -4.35
C CYS A 160 5.24 -1.22 -5.55
N GLY A 161 4.74 -2.28 -6.18
CA GLY A 161 3.62 -2.21 -7.12
C GLY A 161 2.29 -2.14 -6.36
N PHE A 162 1.25 -1.59 -7.00
CA PHE A 162 -0.05 -1.38 -6.36
C PHE A 162 -1.20 -1.88 -7.25
N SER A 163 -2.24 -2.44 -6.62
CA SER A 163 -3.55 -2.64 -7.24
C SER A 163 -4.67 -2.44 -6.22
N TRP A 164 -5.87 -2.19 -6.72
CA TRP A 164 -7.07 -2.38 -5.91
C TRP A 164 -7.41 -3.87 -5.81
N GLY A 165 -8.02 -4.28 -4.70
CA GLY A 165 -8.59 -5.61 -4.54
C GLY A 165 -9.86 -5.80 -5.38
N PRO A 166 -10.27 -7.07 -5.63
CA PRO A 166 -11.41 -7.36 -6.50
C PRO A 166 -12.70 -6.69 -6.08
N LEU A 167 -13.06 -6.70 -4.80
CA LEU A 167 -14.30 -6.10 -4.32
C LEU A 167 -14.31 -4.58 -4.49
N THR A 168 -13.20 -3.92 -4.18
CA THR A 168 -13.06 -2.46 -4.38
C THR A 168 -13.06 -2.10 -5.85
N MET A 169 -12.38 -2.88 -6.70
CA MET A 169 -12.40 -2.70 -8.16
C MET A 169 -13.82 -2.82 -8.70
N ALA A 170 -14.55 -3.86 -8.29
CA ALA A 170 -15.95 -4.05 -8.65
C ALA A 170 -16.82 -2.89 -8.18
N GLY A 171 -16.58 -2.38 -6.95
CA GLY A 171 -17.30 -1.24 -6.38
C GLY A 171 -17.09 0.05 -7.16
N TYR A 172 -15.89 0.33 -7.67
CA TYR A 172 -15.66 1.50 -8.53
C TYR A 172 -16.42 1.42 -9.87
N ILE A 173 -16.59 0.23 -10.42
CA ILE A 173 -17.23 0.01 -11.72
C ILE A 173 -18.74 -0.07 -11.60
N ARG A 174 -19.24 -0.83 -10.63
CA ARG A 174 -20.69 -1.06 -10.39
C ARG A 174 -21.35 0.06 -9.61
N GLY A 175 -20.58 0.79 -8.78
CA GLY A 175 -21.04 1.60 -7.66
C GLY A 175 -20.99 0.77 -6.38
N ALA A 176 -20.25 1.23 -5.35
CA ALA A 176 -20.04 0.45 -4.14
C ALA A 176 -21.38 0.12 -3.42
N ASP A 177 -22.25 1.12 -3.26
CA ASP A 177 -23.56 0.90 -2.65
C ASP A 177 -24.40 -0.14 -3.40
N GLN A 178 -24.38 -0.09 -4.73
CA GLN A 178 -25.13 -1.03 -5.56
C GLN A 178 -24.53 -2.44 -5.48
N LEU A 179 -23.21 -2.58 -5.50
CA LEU A 179 -22.54 -3.88 -5.36
C LEU A 179 -22.85 -4.52 -4.00
N LEU A 180 -22.84 -3.74 -2.94
CA LEU A 180 -23.21 -4.22 -1.60
C LEU A 180 -24.70 -4.61 -1.54
N MET A 181 -25.58 -3.89 -2.21
CA MET A 181 -26.98 -4.32 -2.32
C MET A 181 -27.13 -5.61 -3.14
N ASP A 182 -26.40 -5.74 -4.23
CA ASP A 182 -26.42 -6.94 -5.08
C ASP A 182 -25.98 -8.17 -4.29
N SER A 183 -24.99 -8.06 -3.39
CA SER A 183 -24.54 -9.20 -2.58
C SER A 183 -25.66 -9.83 -1.74
N PHE A 184 -26.68 -9.05 -1.36
CA PHE A 184 -27.87 -9.53 -0.64
C PHE A 184 -29.03 -9.90 -1.53
N LEU A 185 -29.32 -9.08 -2.56
CA LEU A 185 -30.53 -9.20 -3.37
C LEU A 185 -30.35 -10.05 -4.62
N GLU A 186 -29.17 -9.98 -5.22
CA GLU A 186 -28.83 -10.65 -6.49
C GLU A 186 -27.39 -11.21 -6.42
N PRO A 187 -27.10 -12.16 -5.51
CA PRO A 187 -25.72 -12.62 -5.23
C PRO A 187 -24.99 -13.16 -6.46
N GLU A 188 -25.70 -13.76 -7.43
CA GLU A 188 -25.10 -14.21 -8.68
C GLU A 188 -24.65 -13.05 -9.57
N LEU A 189 -25.28 -11.87 -9.47
CA LEU A 189 -24.84 -10.67 -10.18
C LEU A 189 -23.56 -10.12 -9.55
N ALA A 190 -23.49 -10.07 -8.21
CA ALA A 190 -22.29 -9.70 -7.48
C ALA A 190 -21.12 -10.65 -7.83
N ASP A 191 -21.32 -11.96 -7.81
CA ASP A 191 -20.33 -12.97 -8.22
C ASP A 191 -19.80 -12.71 -9.63
N ARG A 192 -20.70 -12.46 -10.61
CA ARG A 192 -20.29 -12.18 -12.00
C ARG A 192 -19.46 -10.91 -12.10
N MET A 193 -19.85 -9.84 -11.39
CA MET A 193 -19.12 -8.58 -11.39
C MET A 193 -17.70 -8.74 -10.83
N ILE A 194 -17.58 -9.33 -9.64
CA ILE A 194 -16.31 -9.56 -8.97
C ILE A 194 -15.41 -10.48 -9.80
N SER A 195 -15.94 -11.56 -10.35
CA SER A 195 -15.18 -12.49 -11.20
C SER A 195 -14.57 -11.82 -12.44
N LYS A 196 -15.29 -10.87 -13.05
CA LYS A 196 -14.79 -10.13 -14.23
C LYS A 196 -13.55 -9.29 -13.89
N VAL A 197 -13.52 -8.66 -12.73
CA VAL A 197 -12.41 -7.79 -12.32
C VAL A 197 -11.25 -8.56 -11.66
N THR A 198 -11.48 -9.75 -11.12
CA THR A 198 -10.45 -10.57 -10.45
C THR A 198 -9.25 -10.82 -11.36
N ARG A 199 -9.50 -11.24 -12.61
CA ARG A 199 -8.43 -11.45 -13.58
C ARG A 199 -7.69 -10.15 -13.90
N PHE A 200 -8.43 -9.07 -14.12
CA PHE A 200 -7.86 -7.76 -14.41
C PHE A 200 -6.95 -7.28 -13.27
N THR A 201 -7.39 -7.43 -12.00
CA THR A 201 -6.57 -7.15 -10.81
C THR A 201 -5.25 -7.94 -10.81
N ALA A 202 -5.31 -9.23 -11.09
CA ALA A 202 -4.12 -10.08 -11.16
C ALA A 202 -3.17 -9.64 -12.29
N ASP A 203 -3.71 -9.32 -13.47
CA ASP A 203 -2.92 -8.90 -14.62
C ASP A 203 -2.29 -7.52 -14.40
N ILE A 204 -2.93 -6.59 -13.66
CA ILE A 204 -2.30 -5.34 -13.20
C ILE A 204 -1.07 -5.65 -12.33
N GLN A 205 -1.20 -6.54 -11.34
CA GLN A 205 -0.07 -6.89 -10.46
C GLN A 205 1.08 -7.53 -11.25
N ARG A 206 0.77 -8.45 -12.16
CA ARG A 206 1.78 -9.07 -13.03
C ARG A 206 2.48 -8.03 -13.90
N LYS A 207 1.75 -7.06 -14.44
CA LYS A 207 2.35 -5.96 -15.21
C LYS A 207 3.26 -5.10 -14.34
N CYS A 208 2.89 -4.83 -13.09
CA CYS A 208 3.78 -4.13 -12.15
C CYS A 208 5.10 -4.89 -11.92
N ILE A 209 5.03 -6.21 -11.78
CA ILE A 209 6.22 -7.07 -11.61
C ILE A 209 7.11 -7.01 -12.85
N ASP A 210 6.56 -7.09 -14.06
CA ASP A 210 7.29 -6.91 -15.31
C ASP A 210 8.02 -5.56 -15.40
N CYS A 211 7.47 -4.54 -14.76
CA CYS A 211 8.02 -3.18 -14.70
C CYS A 211 8.97 -2.96 -13.51
N GLY A 212 9.33 -4.02 -12.79
CA GLY A 212 10.35 -3.99 -11.74
C GLY A 212 9.82 -3.89 -10.31
N ALA A 213 8.52 -4.08 -10.07
CA ALA A 213 8.02 -4.23 -8.70
C ALA A 213 8.56 -5.53 -8.08
N THR A 214 9.06 -5.43 -6.85
CA THR A 214 9.63 -6.54 -6.09
C THR A 214 8.75 -6.95 -4.91
N VAL A 215 7.68 -6.22 -4.66
CA VAL A 215 6.62 -6.52 -3.71
C VAL A 215 5.31 -5.95 -4.24
N MET A 216 4.20 -6.65 -4.03
CA MET A 216 2.90 -6.20 -4.45
C MET A 216 2.05 -5.76 -3.26
N TRP A 217 1.38 -4.63 -3.41
CA TRP A 217 0.41 -4.10 -2.46
C TRP A 217 -0.98 -4.09 -3.08
N MET A 218 -1.89 -4.83 -2.49
CA MET A 218 -3.31 -4.83 -2.85
C MET A 218 -4.11 -4.11 -1.76
N SER A 219 -4.85 -3.07 -2.14
CA SER A 219 -5.72 -2.34 -1.21
C SER A 219 -7.18 -2.64 -1.48
N ASP A 220 -7.90 -3.08 -0.45
CA ASP A 220 -9.30 -3.48 -0.59
C ASP A 220 -10.20 -2.90 0.51
N PRO A 221 -10.36 -1.58 0.55
CA PRO A 221 -11.16 -0.91 1.59
C PRO A 221 -12.64 -1.31 1.58
N THR A 222 -13.19 -1.74 0.45
CA THR A 222 -14.60 -2.21 0.39
C THR A 222 -14.79 -3.54 1.13
N ALA A 223 -13.72 -4.28 1.35
CA ALA A 223 -13.72 -5.56 2.08
C ALA A 223 -13.65 -5.40 3.62
N SER A 224 -13.70 -4.18 4.13
CA SER A 224 -13.73 -3.87 5.56
C SER A 224 -14.97 -4.44 6.25
N GLN A 225 -14.81 -4.87 7.52
CA GLN A 225 -15.94 -5.27 8.37
C GLN A 225 -16.90 -4.12 8.69
N ASP A 226 -16.52 -2.87 8.45
CA ASP A 226 -17.42 -1.73 8.51
C ASP A 226 -18.47 -1.73 7.38
N LEU A 227 -18.24 -2.52 6.31
CA LEU A 227 -19.10 -2.60 5.11
C LEU A 227 -19.68 -3.99 4.89
N ILE A 228 -18.90 -5.05 5.09
CA ILE A 228 -19.32 -6.43 4.89
C ILE A 228 -18.91 -7.30 6.07
N SER A 229 -19.71 -8.32 6.38
CA SER A 229 -19.36 -9.29 7.42
C SER A 229 -18.23 -10.22 6.99
N PRO A 230 -17.52 -10.88 7.93
CA PRO A 230 -16.54 -11.92 7.60
C PRO A 230 -17.14 -13.09 6.79
N ASP A 231 -18.43 -13.39 6.95
CA ASP A 231 -19.11 -14.43 6.18
C ASP A 231 -19.35 -13.98 4.73
N GLU A 232 -19.70 -12.72 4.51
CA GLU A 232 -19.81 -12.13 3.16
C GLU A 232 -18.42 -12.04 2.51
N TYR A 233 -17.38 -11.64 3.25
CA TYR A 233 -16.01 -11.70 2.75
C TYR A 233 -15.64 -13.11 2.29
N ARG A 234 -15.91 -14.12 3.11
CA ARG A 234 -15.68 -15.54 2.76
C ARG A 234 -16.45 -15.96 1.51
N ARG A 235 -17.68 -15.46 1.35
CA ARG A 235 -18.56 -15.79 0.23
C ARG A 235 -18.12 -15.12 -1.07
N PHE A 236 -17.80 -13.84 -1.06
CA PHE A 236 -17.65 -13.03 -2.26
C PHE A 236 -16.21 -12.65 -2.59
N GLU A 237 -15.31 -12.54 -1.59
CA GLU A 237 -13.99 -11.96 -1.80
C GLU A 237 -12.83 -12.93 -1.55
N LEU A 238 -12.95 -13.87 -0.62
CA LEU A 238 -11.84 -14.76 -0.26
C LEU A 238 -11.35 -15.57 -1.49
N GLY A 239 -12.26 -16.12 -2.28
CA GLY A 239 -11.92 -16.86 -3.51
C GLY A 239 -11.29 -15.98 -4.59
N PRO A 240 -11.88 -14.83 -4.96
CA PRO A 240 -11.26 -13.83 -5.84
C PRO A 240 -9.86 -13.39 -5.40
N VAL A 241 -9.65 -13.02 -4.14
CA VAL A 241 -8.33 -12.66 -3.62
C VAL A 241 -7.34 -13.82 -3.73
N ALA A 242 -7.75 -15.04 -3.34
CA ALA A 242 -6.92 -16.24 -3.48
C ALA A 242 -6.49 -16.49 -4.95
N GLU A 243 -7.40 -16.27 -5.90
CA GLU A 243 -7.10 -16.38 -7.33
C GLU A 243 -6.09 -15.32 -7.79
N VAL A 244 -6.21 -14.07 -7.33
CA VAL A 244 -5.22 -13.02 -7.63
C VAL A 244 -3.85 -13.44 -7.11
N ILE A 245 -3.74 -13.83 -5.84
CA ILE A 245 -2.48 -14.22 -5.20
C ILE A 245 -1.86 -15.42 -5.92
N ARG A 246 -2.64 -16.45 -6.22
CA ARG A 246 -2.19 -17.60 -6.96
C ARG A 246 -1.60 -17.22 -8.33
N ARG A 247 -2.31 -16.39 -9.10
CA ARG A 247 -1.82 -15.93 -10.42
C ARG A 247 -0.55 -15.11 -10.35
N VAL A 248 -0.40 -14.29 -9.31
CA VAL A 248 0.80 -13.50 -9.07
C VAL A 248 1.97 -14.41 -8.71
N LYS A 249 1.79 -15.33 -7.75
CA LYS A 249 2.84 -16.25 -7.31
C LYS A 249 3.20 -17.31 -8.35
N ASP A 250 2.28 -17.71 -9.21
CA ASP A 250 2.57 -18.54 -10.39
C ASP A 250 3.42 -17.79 -11.43
N PHE A 251 3.35 -16.46 -11.46
CA PHE A 251 4.10 -15.63 -12.40
C PHE A 251 5.49 -15.27 -11.88
N ALA A 252 5.62 -14.91 -10.60
CA ALA A 252 6.89 -14.56 -9.98
C ALA A 252 6.86 -14.82 -8.47
N ASP A 253 8.02 -15.13 -7.89
CA ASP A 253 8.20 -15.26 -6.45
C ASP A 253 8.38 -13.88 -5.81
N VAL A 254 7.25 -13.21 -5.57
CA VAL A 254 7.19 -11.88 -4.94
C VAL A 254 6.19 -11.87 -3.80
N PRO A 255 6.49 -11.19 -2.68
CA PRO A 255 5.54 -11.03 -1.59
C PRO A 255 4.31 -10.22 -2.01
N VAL A 256 3.13 -10.62 -1.53
CA VAL A 256 1.87 -9.91 -1.71
C VAL A 256 1.36 -9.44 -0.37
N MET A 257 1.23 -8.12 -0.22
CA MET A 257 0.65 -7.47 0.95
C MET A 257 -0.79 -7.05 0.68
N ILE A 258 -1.66 -7.16 1.68
CA ILE A 258 -3.03 -6.67 1.61
C ILE A 258 -3.26 -5.59 2.66
N HIS A 259 -3.89 -4.50 2.25
CA HIS A 259 -4.41 -3.46 3.14
C HIS A 259 -5.94 -3.40 3.06
N MET A 260 -6.58 -3.40 4.20
CA MET A 260 -8.00 -3.08 4.34
C MET A 260 -8.16 -1.99 5.40
N CYS A 261 -8.92 -0.95 5.08
CA CYS A 261 -9.24 0.11 6.03
C CYS A 261 -10.26 -0.37 7.08
N GLY A 262 -10.31 0.31 8.23
CA GLY A 262 -11.31 0.10 9.27
C GLY A 262 -11.13 -1.22 10.05
N GLU A 263 -12.23 -1.69 10.62
CA GLU A 263 -12.24 -2.92 11.42
C GLU A 263 -12.10 -4.16 10.52
N THR A 264 -11.14 -5.02 10.86
CA THR A 264 -10.81 -6.23 10.06
C THR A 264 -10.37 -7.42 10.92
N THR A 265 -10.56 -7.34 12.24
CA THR A 265 -10.04 -8.31 13.21
C THR A 265 -10.45 -9.77 12.93
N ASP A 266 -11.65 -9.99 12.41
CA ASP A 266 -12.09 -11.36 12.09
C ASP A 266 -11.77 -11.73 10.63
N THR A 267 -11.85 -10.79 9.69
CA THR A 267 -11.56 -11.04 8.27
C THR A 267 -10.09 -11.39 8.05
N MET A 268 -9.15 -10.70 8.73
CA MET A 268 -7.71 -10.97 8.57
C MET A 268 -7.31 -12.41 8.89
N LYS A 269 -8.08 -13.11 9.74
CA LYS A 269 -7.81 -14.51 10.10
C LYS A 269 -7.91 -15.48 8.92
N LEU A 270 -8.57 -15.07 7.84
CA LEU A 270 -8.77 -15.88 6.64
C LEU A 270 -7.60 -15.76 5.65
N LEU A 271 -6.80 -14.71 5.76
CA LEU A 271 -5.78 -14.34 4.76
C LEU A 271 -4.54 -15.26 4.73
N PRO A 272 -4.02 -15.76 5.87
CA PRO A 272 -2.87 -16.67 5.83
C PRO A 272 -3.13 -17.95 5.01
N ASP A 273 -4.38 -18.44 5.01
CA ASP A 273 -4.76 -19.68 4.33
C ASP A 273 -4.77 -19.57 2.79
N ILE A 274 -4.76 -18.34 2.27
CA ILE A 274 -4.74 -18.07 0.83
C ILE A 274 -3.39 -17.54 0.33
N GLY A 275 -2.37 -17.52 1.19
CA GLY A 275 -1.00 -17.20 0.80
C GLY A 275 -0.67 -15.70 0.75
N VAL A 276 -1.36 -14.87 1.53
CA VAL A 276 -0.95 -13.47 1.80
C VAL A 276 0.30 -13.48 2.65
N ASP A 277 1.30 -12.65 2.30
CA ASP A 277 2.58 -12.60 3.02
C ASP A 277 2.58 -11.55 4.13
N CYS A 278 1.78 -10.47 3.99
CA CYS A 278 1.70 -9.42 4.99
C CYS A 278 0.32 -8.76 5.00
N PHE A 279 -0.20 -8.51 6.20
CA PHE A 279 -1.43 -7.74 6.39
C PHE A 279 -1.15 -6.35 6.96
N SER A 280 -1.60 -5.32 6.25
CA SER A 280 -1.51 -3.91 6.68
C SER A 280 -2.75 -3.53 7.47
N CYS A 281 -2.56 -3.35 8.78
CA CYS A 281 -3.62 -3.04 9.73
C CYS A 281 -3.97 -1.54 9.74
N ASP A 282 -5.26 -1.23 9.69
CA ASP A 282 -5.77 0.12 10.03
C ASP A 282 -5.65 0.38 11.54
N THR A 283 -5.76 1.64 11.94
CA THR A 283 -5.78 2.07 13.36
C THR A 283 -6.95 1.51 14.17
N ALA A 284 -8.02 1.07 13.51
CA ALA A 284 -9.15 0.39 14.15
C ALA A 284 -8.78 -0.98 14.71
N VAL A 285 -7.70 -1.60 14.21
CA VAL A 285 -7.23 -2.93 14.62
C VAL A 285 -6.24 -2.83 15.77
N ASP A 286 -6.44 -3.54 16.87
CA ASP A 286 -5.41 -3.68 17.90
C ASP A 286 -4.31 -4.64 17.43
N LEU A 287 -3.07 -4.10 17.29
CA LEU A 287 -1.91 -4.87 16.82
C LEU A 287 -1.57 -6.08 17.71
N ALA A 288 -1.81 -6.01 19.02
CA ALA A 288 -1.57 -7.17 19.91
C ALA A 288 -2.56 -8.29 19.60
N VAL A 289 -3.82 -7.93 19.31
CA VAL A 289 -4.85 -8.89 18.88
C VAL A 289 -4.52 -9.46 17.51
N ALA A 290 -4.08 -8.62 16.56
CA ALA A 290 -3.65 -9.06 15.25
C ALA A 290 -2.46 -10.04 15.35
N LYS A 291 -1.42 -9.67 16.12
CA LYS A 291 -0.23 -10.53 16.33
C LYS A 291 -0.61 -11.89 16.95
N ALA A 292 -1.49 -11.90 17.93
CA ALA A 292 -1.95 -13.13 18.56
C ALA A 292 -2.76 -14.04 17.62
N ASN A 293 -3.46 -13.48 16.64
CA ASN A 293 -4.33 -14.24 15.73
C ASN A 293 -3.59 -14.80 14.51
N ILE A 294 -2.67 -14.03 13.93
CA ILE A 294 -2.07 -14.36 12.61
C ILE A 294 -0.55 -14.16 12.55
N GLY A 295 0.08 -13.58 13.57
CA GLY A 295 1.48 -13.19 13.53
C GLY A 295 2.50 -14.33 13.51
N ASP A 296 2.06 -15.57 13.71
CA ASP A 296 2.85 -16.80 13.56
C ASP A 296 2.77 -17.41 12.15
N ARG A 297 1.94 -16.83 11.26
CA ARG A 297 1.68 -17.32 9.90
C ARG A 297 1.83 -16.28 8.81
N MET A 298 1.81 -14.99 9.17
CA MET A 298 1.83 -13.88 8.23
C MET A 298 2.42 -12.64 8.90
N ALA A 299 3.24 -11.89 8.19
CA ALA A 299 3.76 -10.61 8.67
C ALA A 299 2.62 -9.59 8.88
N LEU A 300 2.85 -8.68 9.84
CA LEU A 300 1.96 -7.56 10.12
C LEU A 300 2.63 -6.24 9.76
N MET A 301 1.84 -5.27 9.32
CA MET A 301 2.30 -3.93 9.06
C MET A 301 1.32 -2.90 9.64
N GLY A 302 1.83 -1.81 10.20
CA GLY A 302 0.97 -0.73 10.70
C GLY A 302 1.49 -0.16 12.03
N ASN A 303 0.67 0.54 12.86
CA ASN A 303 -0.59 1.17 12.44
C ASN A 303 -0.73 2.55 13.09
N VAL A 304 0.39 3.33 13.04
CA VAL A 304 0.43 4.70 13.57
C VAL A 304 -0.69 5.54 12.94
N ALA A 305 -1.44 6.28 13.76
CA ALA A 305 -2.61 7.02 13.31
C ALA A 305 -2.25 8.12 12.29
N PRO A 306 -2.76 8.03 11.03
CA PRO A 306 -2.34 8.96 9.97
C PRO A 306 -2.76 10.40 10.23
N VAL A 307 -3.98 10.61 10.77
CA VAL A 307 -4.52 11.96 10.99
C VAL A 307 -4.16 12.47 12.40
N ASN A 308 -4.53 11.71 13.43
CA ASN A 308 -4.41 12.20 14.80
C ASN A 308 -2.95 12.33 15.25
N THR A 309 -2.08 11.43 14.81
CA THR A 309 -0.68 11.40 15.25
C THR A 309 0.27 11.92 14.19
N LEU A 310 0.24 11.37 12.97
CA LEU A 310 1.19 11.80 11.94
C LEU A 310 0.90 13.21 11.43
N MET A 311 -0.36 13.56 11.14
CA MET A 311 -0.67 14.88 10.61
C MET A 311 -0.80 15.96 11.69
N GLN A 312 -1.43 15.65 12.84
CA GLN A 312 -1.79 16.64 13.85
C GLN A 312 -0.93 16.57 15.12
N GLY A 313 -0.21 15.48 15.35
CA GLY A 313 0.65 15.30 16.52
C GLY A 313 2.02 15.94 16.35
N THR A 314 2.86 15.79 17.38
CA THR A 314 4.25 16.18 17.39
C THR A 314 5.18 15.00 17.06
N PRO A 315 6.44 15.23 16.66
CA PRO A 315 7.41 14.14 16.48
C PRO A 315 7.56 13.22 17.72
N GLU A 316 7.36 13.75 18.91
CA GLU A 316 7.39 12.97 20.16
C GLU A 316 6.15 12.06 20.29
N ASP A 317 4.96 12.55 19.91
CA ASP A 317 3.75 11.73 19.87
C ASP A 317 3.89 10.59 18.87
N VAL A 318 4.43 10.89 17.68
CA VAL A 318 4.72 9.89 16.65
C VAL A 318 5.71 8.85 17.15
N ARG A 319 6.82 9.27 17.75
CA ARG A 319 7.81 8.34 18.33
C ARG A 319 7.19 7.43 19.39
N ARG A 320 6.38 7.97 20.30
CA ARG A 320 5.70 7.20 21.35
C ARG A 320 4.79 6.14 20.75
N GLU A 321 3.88 6.52 19.86
CA GLU A 321 2.94 5.58 19.25
C GLU A 321 3.66 4.54 18.37
N SER A 322 4.72 4.94 17.65
CA SER A 322 5.57 4.01 16.91
C SER A 322 6.20 2.95 17.82
N TYR A 323 6.68 3.34 18.99
CA TYR A 323 7.24 2.41 19.96
C TYR A 323 6.15 1.46 20.50
N GLU A 324 4.96 1.96 20.78
CA GLU A 324 3.82 1.14 21.20
C GLU A 324 3.42 0.10 20.13
N CYS A 325 3.47 0.47 18.84
CA CYS A 325 3.24 -0.46 17.73
C CYS A 325 4.29 -1.57 17.71
N ILE A 326 5.59 -1.22 17.85
CA ILE A 326 6.69 -2.20 17.88
C ILE A 326 6.57 -3.11 19.12
N GLU A 327 6.23 -2.57 20.28
CA GLU A 327 6.01 -3.35 21.50
C GLU A 327 4.89 -4.37 21.36
N LYS A 328 3.80 -4.01 20.66
CA LYS A 328 2.64 -4.87 20.45
C LYS A 328 2.87 -6.00 19.44
N ALA A 329 3.63 -5.75 18.38
CA ALA A 329 3.68 -6.68 17.25
C ALA A 329 5.10 -7.02 16.76
N GLY A 330 6.15 -6.30 17.17
CA GLY A 330 7.47 -6.36 16.54
C GLY A 330 8.55 -7.07 17.36
N LEU A 331 8.28 -7.45 18.62
CA LEU A 331 9.34 -7.92 19.54
C LEU A 331 9.97 -9.27 19.15
N ASP A 332 9.26 -10.09 18.44
CA ASP A 332 9.65 -11.42 17.97
C ASP A 332 9.76 -11.51 16.43
N GLY A 333 9.86 -10.38 15.75
CA GLY A 333 9.93 -10.32 14.28
C GLY A 333 8.56 -10.34 13.59
N GLY A 334 8.57 -10.46 12.25
CA GLY A 334 7.34 -10.51 11.46
C GLY A 334 6.50 -9.24 11.51
N PHE A 335 7.14 -8.07 11.69
CA PHE A 335 6.45 -6.78 11.81
C PHE A 335 7.16 -5.67 11.03
N ILE A 336 6.37 -4.86 10.34
CA ILE A 336 6.79 -3.68 9.61
C ILE A 336 6.07 -2.46 10.20
N LEU A 337 6.81 -1.52 10.75
CA LEU A 337 6.23 -0.28 11.26
C LEU A 337 5.70 0.57 10.10
N SER A 338 4.45 0.99 10.17
CA SER A 338 3.81 1.82 9.14
C SER A 338 2.74 2.72 9.74
N SER A 339 2.23 3.66 8.95
CA SER A 339 0.94 4.29 9.24
C SER A 339 -0.21 3.30 9.04
N GLY A 340 -1.30 3.50 9.77
CA GLY A 340 -2.50 2.64 9.69
C GLY A 340 -3.31 2.80 8.41
N CYS A 341 -3.03 3.83 7.62
CA CYS A 341 -3.56 4.06 6.27
C CYS A 341 -2.63 5.04 5.55
N GLU A 342 -2.98 5.46 4.32
CA GLU A 342 -2.18 6.43 3.57
C GLU A 342 -1.95 7.72 4.38
N ILE A 343 -0.71 8.19 4.38
CA ILE A 343 -0.29 9.41 5.06
C ILE A 343 -0.92 10.62 4.35
N PRO A 344 -1.67 11.47 5.08
CA PRO A 344 -2.27 12.66 4.49
C PRO A 344 -1.22 13.59 3.88
N ARG A 345 -1.55 14.21 2.74
CA ARG A 345 -0.64 15.06 1.96
C ARG A 345 0.00 16.23 2.74
N ASP A 346 -0.73 16.76 3.74
CA ASP A 346 -0.30 17.93 4.52
C ASP A 346 0.42 17.53 5.83
N THR A 347 0.83 16.26 5.94
CA THR A 347 1.59 15.75 7.09
C THR A 347 2.98 16.37 7.13
N PRO A 348 3.42 16.94 8.26
CA PRO A 348 4.76 17.48 8.41
C PRO A 348 5.85 16.41 8.20
N ASP A 349 6.88 16.74 7.42
CA ASP A 349 8.01 15.82 7.16
C ASP A 349 8.68 15.35 8.45
N GLU A 350 8.80 16.22 9.47
CA GLU A 350 9.38 15.86 10.77
C GLU A 350 8.64 14.73 11.48
N ASN A 351 7.34 14.62 11.30
CA ASN A 351 6.53 13.55 11.89
C ASN A 351 6.79 12.22 11.19
N THR A 352 6.84 12.20 9.86
CA THR A 352 7.16 10.97 9.12
C THR A 352 8.61 10.55 9.30
N ILE A 353 9.55 11.50 9.45
CA ILE A 353 10.94 11.24 9.85
C ILE A 353 10.98 10.59 11.23
N ALA A 354 10.20 11.08 12.19
CA ALA A 354 10.15 10.51 13.54
C ALA A 354 9.68 9.05 13.54
N MET A 355 8.66 8.70 12.73
CA MET A 355 8.21 7.32 12.54
C MET A 355 9.32 6.47 11.91
N GLY A 356 9.96 6.94 10.83
CA GLY A 356 11.03 6.20 10.17
C GLY A 356 12.22 5.90 11.09
N LEU A 357 12.63 6.89 11.89
CA LEU A 357 13.69 6.70 12.86
C LEU A 357 13.32 5.76 14.01
N ALA A 358 12.03 5.61 14.32
CA ALA A 358 11.57 4.77 15.42
C ALA A 358 11.93 3.29 15.20
N GLY A 359 11.88 2.80 13.95
CA GLY A 359 12.20 1.42 13.61
C GLY A 359 13.57 0.93 14.09
N SER A 360 14.58 1.79 14.05
CA SER A 360 15.94 1.48 14.54
C SER A 360 16.21 2.00 15.96
N ARG A 361 15.66 3.16 16.34
CA ARG A 361 15.91 3.77 17.65
C ARG A 361 15.30 2.98 18.79
N PHE A 362 14.14 2.40 18.60
CA PHE A 362 13.48 1.56 19.61
C PHE A 362 14.43 0.51 20.21
N TRP A 363 15.12 -0.23 19.37
CA TRP A 363 16.04 -1.30 19.78
C TRP A 363 17.26 -0.76 20.52
N LYS A 364 17.82 0.36 20.05
CA LYS A 364 18.96 1.02 20.71
C LYS A 364 18.59 1.60 22.08
N ASP A 365 17.39 2.15 22.22
CA ASP A 365 16.89 2.71 23.47
C ASP A 365 16.54 1.60 24.48
N ARG A 366 16.01 0.48 24.00
CA ARG A 366 15.70 -0.71 24.83
C ARG A 366 16.96 -1.38 25.41
N ASP A 367 18.03 -1.44 24.62
CA ASP A 367 19.28 -2.09 25.05
C ASP A 367 20.14 -1.22 25.96
N ARG A 368 19.80 0.06 26.13
CA ARG A 368 20.50 0.93 27.09
C ARG A 368 20.12 0.54 28.50
N PRO A 369 21.12 0.15 29.37
CA PRO A 369 20.82 -0.05 30.77
C PRO A 369 20.29 1.26 31.34
N ASN A 370 19.19 1.17 32.11
CA ASN A 370 18.64 2.30 32.86
C ASN A 370 19.78 2.97 33.64
N MET A 371 20.37 4.04 33.11
CA MET A 371 21.23 4.94 33.85
C MET A 371 20.30 5.90 34.59
N GLY A 372 19.76 5.41 35.74
CA GLY A 372 19.00 6.17 36.72
C GLY A 372 19.88 7.12 37.52
#